data_764d1b5e7874b43c89c5997b50f46843
#
_entry.id   764d1b5e7874b43c89c5997b50f46843
#
_cell.length_a   1.000
_cell.length_b   1.000
_cell.length_c   1.000
_cell.angle_alpha   90.00
_cell.angle_beta   90.00
_cell.angle_gamma   90.00
#
_symmetry.space_group_name_H-M   'P 1'
#
loop_
_entity.id
_entity.type
_entity.pdbx_description
1 polymer ?
#
loop_
_entity_poly.entity_id
_entity_poly.type
_entity_poly.pdbx_seq_one_letter_code
_entity_poly.pdbx_strand_id
1 'polypeptide(L)'
;FYDAAVGVNDDNFGGIIKSPLDLMIGTFRLFNIQLPSHTTSPTEYYENTSDLIRQLTLMGMHFYEPFDVAGYDAYHQYPIYHRAWISTNYLTNRYDFIRQLVSQNPNMPDPLRIDPVDFVRNKIPVATAANARTLIIELAKYFLPLADNLTFDTAADDTAGLTAERLNYFLTAFLKSPQLDPDPEASWTIRWNNPVDPEVVRRQLENLFNAMM
;
A
#
# COMPACT_ATOMS: atom_id res chain seq x y z
N PHE A 1 18.07 8.61 -13.87
CA PHE A 1 17.76 7.26 -13.34
C PHE A 1 16.59 6.64 -14.11
N TYR A 2 15.44 7.30 -14.16
CA TYR A 2 14.27 6.80 -14.90
C TYR A 2 14.50 6.76 -16.42
N ASP A 3 15.18 7.75 -16.99
CA ASP A 3 15.46 7.81 -18.42
C ASP A 3 16.39 6.67 -18.88
N ALA A 4 17.32 6.22 -18.03
CA ALA A 4 18.18 5.09 -18.33
C ALA A 4 17.45 3.75 -18.31
N ALA A 5 16.40 3.63 -17.51
CA ALA A 5 15.61 2.40 -17.41
C ALA A 5 14.57 2.25 -18.52
N VAL A 6 14.06 3.34 -19.07
CA VAL A 6 13.08 3.33 -20.17
C VAL A 6 13.68 2.82 -21.49
N GLY A 7 15.00 2.94 -21.68
CA GLY A 7 15.67 2.48 -22.91
C GLY A 7 16.22 1.06 -22.87
N VAL A 8 16.20 0.40 -21.72
CA VAL A 8 16.74 -0.94 -21.50
C VAL A 8 15.64 -1.79 -20.84
N ASN A 9 15.35 -2.92 -21.44
CA ASN A 9 14.52 -3.94 -20.80
C ASN A 9 15.32 -4.53 -19.63
N ASP A 10 15.35 -3.77 -18.52
CA ASP A 10 16.11 -4.14 -17.32
C ASP A 10 15.14 -4.74 -16.31
N ASP A 11 15.31 -6.03 -16.05
CA ASP A 11 14.54 -6.80 -15.07
C ASP A 11 14.60 -6.20 -13.64
N ASN A 12 15.52 -5.26 -13.41
CA ASN A 12 15.63 -4.53 -12.14
C ASN A 12 14.80 -3.24 -12.08
N PHE A 13 14.17 -2.82 -13.18
CA PHE A 13 13.30 -1.66 -13.14
C PHE A 13 12.09 -1.91 -12.25
N GLY A 14 11.86 -1.01 -11.32
CA GLY A 14 10.81 -1.19 -10.30
C GLY A 14 11.14 -2.19 -9.19
N GLY A 15 12.28 -2.86 -9.24
CA GLY A 15 12.74 -3.82 -8.22
C GLY A 15 13.34 -3.17 -6.96
N ILE A 16 13.45 -1.85 -6.90
CA ILE A 16 14.02 -1.16 -5.73
C ILE A 16 13.02 -1.16 -4.57
N ILE A 17 13.42 -1.83 -3.48
CA ILE A 17 12.65 -1.79 -2.24
C ILE A 17 12.86 -0.42 -1.58
N LYS A 18 11.78 0.29 -1.32
CA LYS A 18 11.81 1.55 -0.58
C LYS A 18 12.46 1.36 0.79
N SER A 19 13.25 2.32 1.24
CA SER A 19 13.66 2.34 2.65
C SER A 19 12.43 2.39 3.58
N PRO A 20 12.55 1.96 4.83
CA PRO A 20 11.45 2.08 5.79
C PRO A 20 10.90 3.50 5.91
N LEU A 21 11.78 4.51 5.88
CA LEU A 21 11.39 5.91 5.91
C LEU A 21 10.62 6.32 4.65
N ASP A 22 11.09 5.93 3.45
CA ASP A 22 10.41 6.24 2.20
C ASP A 22 9.04 5.56 2.11
N LEU A 23 8.93 4.33 2.63
CA LEU A 23 7.64 3.64 2.74
C LEU A 23 6.69 4.43 3.64
N MET A 24 7.12 4.78 4.84
CA MET A 24 6.30 5.49 5.83
C MET A 24 5.87 6.86 5.34
N ILE A 25 6.80 7.70 4.92
CA ILE A 25 6.52 9.06 4.45
C ILE A 25 5.73 9.05 3.14
N GLY A 26 6.04 8.14 2.22
CA GLY A 26 5.29 7.96 0.98
C GLY A 26 3.83 7.58 1.25
N THR A 27 3.59 6.67 2.18
CA THR A 27 2.24 6.28 2.61
C THR A 27 1.51 7.47 3.24
N PHE A 28 2.13 8.18 4.16
CA PHE A 28 1.51 9.34 4.81
C PHE A 28 1.14 10.44 3.81
N ARG A 29 2.00 10.72 2.84
CA ARG A 29 1.72 11.69 1.78
C ARG A 29 0.56 11.25 0.88
N LEU A 30 0.52 9.97 0.51
CA LEU A 30 -0.52 9.42 -0.35
C LEU A 30 -1.90 9.55 0.29
N PHE A 31 -2.00 9.24 1.57
CA PHE A 31 -3.26 9.28 2.32
C PHE A 31 -3.51 10.59 3.05
N ASN A 32 -2.62 11.58 2.88
CA ASN A 32 -2.70 12.88 3.56
C ASN A 32 -2.80 12.75 5.09
N ILE A 33 -2.07 11.78 5.66
CA ILE A 33 -2.01 11.59 7.12
C ILE A 33 -1.27 12.76 7.74
N GLN A 34 -1.87 13.38 8.73
CA GLN A 34 -1.31 14.50 9.47
C GLN A 34 -1.02 14.10 10.92
N LEU A 35 0.17 14.38 11.38
CA LEU A 35 0.48 14.24 12.79
C LEU A 35 -0.20 15.35 13.61
N PRO A 36 -0.53 15.10 14.88
CA PRO A 36 -1.00 16.14 15.78
C PRO A 36 -0.02 17.33 15.82
N SER A 37 -0.52 18.50 16.07
CA SER A 37 0.33 19.69 16.16
C SER A 37 1.19 19.66 17.43
N HIS A 38 2.51 19.83 17.29
CA HIS A 38 3.45 19.90 18.41
C HIS A 38 3.18 21.10 19.34
N THR A 39 2.46 22.11 18.89
CA THR A 39 2.14 23.31 19.67
C THR A 39 0.83 23.19 20.44
N THR A 40 -0.16 22.51 19.88
CA THR A 40 -1.51 22.39 20.51
C THR A 40 -1.68 21.07 21.22
N SER A 41 -1.03 20.00 20.77
CA SER A 41 -1.11 18.65 21.35
C SER A 41 0.30 18.02 21.45
N PRO A 42 1.22 18.62 22.23
CA PRO A 42 2.61 18.16 22.29
C PRO A 42 2.76 16.72 22.76
N THR A 43 2.00 16.30 23.76
CA THR A 43 2.06 14.91 24.27
C THR A 43 1.73 13.91 23.17
N GLU A 44 0.60 14.06 22.51
CA GLU A 44 0.19 13.18 21.40
C GLU A 44 1.18 13.21 20.24
N TYR A 45 1.72 14.39 19.92
CA TYR A 45 2.74 14.52 18.87
C TYR A 45 3.99 13.68 19.18
N TYR A 46 4.52 13.78 20.41
CA TYR A 46 5.72 13.04 20.79
C TYR A 46 5.47 11.55 20.96
N GLU A 47 4.32 11.14 21.48
CA GLU A 47 3.92 9.74 21.57
C GLU A 47 3.84 9.11 20.19
N ASN A 48 3.10 9.72 19.26
CA ASN A 48 2.97 9.23 17.89
C ASN A 48 4.32 9.19 17.16
N THR A 49 5.15 10.23 17.32
CA THR A 49 6.48 10.27 16.71
C THR A 49 7.39 9.18 17.26
N SER A 50 7.35 8.92 18.57
CA SER A 50 8.11 7.84 19.20
C SER A 50 7.68 6.47 18.69
N ASP A 51 6.38 6.24 18.53
CA ASP A 51 5.87 5.00 17.95
C ASP A 51 6.30 4.82 16.48
N LEU A 52 6.29 5.89 15.68
CA LEU A 52 6.79 5.84 14.31
C LEU A 52 8.28 5.51 14.24
N ILE A 53 9.10 6.11 15.11
CA ILE A 53 10.53 5.78 15.20
C ILE A 53 10.71 4.30 15.59
N ARG A 54 9.92 3.80 16.52
CA ARG A 54 9.92 2.37 16.88
C ARG A 54 9.55 1.48 15.70
N GLN A 55 8.55 1.87 14.89
CA GLN A 55 8.19 1.12 13.66
C GLN A 55 9.34 1.13 12.65
N LEU A 56 10.04 2.25 12.45
CA LEU A 56 11.23 2.31 11.60
C LEU A 56 12.30 1.34 12.07
N THR A 57 12.57 1.28 13.38
CA THR A 57 13.52 0.34 14.00
C THR A 57 13.13 -1.12 13.72
N LEU A 58 11.84 -1.47 13.88
CA LEU A 58 11.33 -2.81 13.60
C LEU A 58 11.49 -3.20 12.11
N MET A 59 11.43 -2.23 11.21
CA MET A 59 11.66 -2.43 9.77
C MET A 59 13.14 -2.39 9.38
N GLY A 60 14.06 -2.26 10.34
CA GLY A 60 15.50 -2.29 10.11
C GLY A 60 16.18 -0.91 9.99
N MET A 61 15.45 0.19 10.23
CA MET A 61 16.02 1.53 10.22
C MET A 61 16.18 2.07 11.63
N HIS A 62 17.39 1.99 12.16
CA HIS A 62 17.78 2.60 13.44
C HIS A 62 18.10 4.08 13.21
N PHE A 63 17.11 4.94 13.33
CA PHE A 63 17.21 6.33 12.88
C PHE A 63 18.34 7.11 13.53
N TYR A 64 18.64 6.86 14.80
CA TYR A 64 19.69 7.53 15.56
C TYR A 64 20.98 6.70 15.73
N GLU A 65 20.93 5.42 15.40
CA GLU A 65 22.04 4.47 15.61
C GLU A 65 22.20 3.60 14.35
N PRO A 66 22.69 4.15 13.23
CA PRO A 66 22.92 3.37 12.03
C PRO A 66 23.97 2.28 12.26
N PHE A 67 23.89 1.18 11.51
CA PHE A 67 24.75 0.00 11.68
C PHE A 67 26.23 0.26 11.39
N ASP A 68 26.52 1.23 10.53
CA ASP A 68 27.88 1.57 10.13
C ASP A 68 28.16 3.05 10.37
N VAL A 69 29.44 3.37 10.52
CA VAL A 69 29.93 4.74 10.67
C VAL A 69 29.55 5.62 9.48
N ALA A 70 29.46 5.04 8.29
CA ALA A 70 29.00 5.72 7.07
C ALA A 70 27.48 5.84 6.95
N GLY A 71 26.72 5.27 7.89
CA GLY A 71 25.26 5.23 7.84
C GLY A 71 24.71 4.05 7.05
N TYR A 72 23.65 4.28 6.28
CA TYR A 72 23.04 3.25 5.43
C TYR A 72 23.57 3.33 3.99
N ASP A 73 23.65 2.17 3.33
CA ASP A 73 24.03 2.10 1.92
C ASP A 73 23.14 3.00 1.06
N ALA A 74 23.72 3.64 0.06
CA ALA A 74 22.98 4.49 -0.84
C ALA A 74 22.16 3.65 -1.83
N TYR A 75 20.99 4.15 -2.25
CA TYR A 75 20.09 3.45 -3.16
C TYR A 75 20.74 2.99 -4.49
N HIS A 76 21.77 3.67 -4.93
CA HIS A 76 22.51 3.31 -6.15
C HIS A 76 23.51 2.17 -5.94
N GLN A 77 23.73 1.73 -4.70
CA GLN A 77 24.62 0.60 -4.38
C GLN A 77 23.84 -0.72 -4.43
N TYR A 78 23.25 -1.00 -5.57
CA TYR A 78 22.59 -2.28 -5.84
C TYR A 78 23.62 -3.42 -5.93
N PRO A 79 23.41 -4.62 -5.35
CA PRO A 79 22.23 -5.05 -4.58
C PRO A 79 22.32 -4.82 -3.06
N ILE A 80 23.37 -4.15 -2.57
CA ILE A 80 23.64 -4.00 -1.12
C ILE A 80 22.48 -3.24 -0.47
N TYR A 81 22.04 -2.14 -1.07
CA TYR A 81 20.91 -1.34 -0.57
C TYR A 81 19.66 -2.17 -0.30
N HIS A 82 19.30 -3.07 -1.21
CA HIS A 82 18.12 -3.94 -1.05
C HIS A 82 18.27 -4.91 0.11
N ARG A 83 19.47 -5.46 0.29
CA ARG A 83 19.75 -6.44 1.34
C ARG A 83 19.60 -5.84 2.73
N ALA A 84 19.86 -4.54 2.88
CA ALA A 84 19.63 -3.84 4.14
C ALA A 84 18.18 -3.92 4.63
N TRP A 85 17.22 -4.03 3.69
CA TRP A 85 15.78 -4.01 3.97
C TRP A 85 15.10 -5.37 3.81
N ILE A 86 15.83 -6.40 3.33
CA ILE A 86 15.30 -7.75 3.09
C ILE A 86 15.82 -8.69 4.18
N SER A 87 15.01 -8.88 5.21
CA SER A 87 15.08 -10.02 6.11
C SER A 87 13.67 -10.49 6.41
N THR A 88 13.50 -11.72 6.86
CA THR A 88 12.18 -12.25 7.21
C THR A 88 11.46 -11.34 8.20
N ASN A 89 12.16 -10.89 9.23
CA ASN A 89 11.59 -10.02 10.25
C ASN A 89 11.24 -8.63 9.69
N TYR A 90 12.11 -8.02 8.91
CA TYR A 90 11.89 -6.68 8.37
C TYR A 90 10.73 -6.66 7.38
N LEU A 91 10.64 -7.66 6.50
CA LEU A 91 9.53 -7.77 5.56
C LEU A 91 8.20 -8.00 6.30
N THR A 92 8.17 -8.87 7.30
CA THR A 92 6.97 -9.08 8.12
C THR A 92 6.54 -7.78 8.79
N ASN A 93 7.45 -7.05 9.41
CA ASN A 93 7.15 -5.77 10.06
C ASN A 93 6.67 -4.70 9.07
N ARG A 94 7.17 -4.70 7.82
CA ARG A 94 6.68 -3.79 6.77
C ARG A 94 5.24 -4.08 6.40
N TYR A 95 4.88 -5.36 6.20
CA TYR A 95 3.50 -5.76 5.95
C TYR A 95 2.59 -5.46 7.15
N ASP A 96 3.07 -5.72 8.35
CA ASP A 96 2.30 -5.44 9.58
C ASP A 96 2.09 -3.94 9.79
N PHE A 97 3.08 -3.10 9.48
CA PHE A 97 2.92 -1.64 9.52
C PHE A 97 1.78 -1.17 8.60
N ILE A 98 1.77 -1.59 7.34
CA ILE A 98 0.69 -1.24 6.40
C ILE A 98 -0.65 -1.78 6.88
N ARG A 99 -0.69 -3.05 7.33
CA ARG A 99 -1.91 -3.66 7.86
C ARG A 99 -2.48 -2.89 9.05
N GLN A 100 -1.62 -2.43 9.97
CA GLN A 100 -2.04 -1.65 11.13
C GLN A 100 -2.61 -0.28 10.74
N LEU A 101 -2.07 0.36 9.70
CA LEU A 101 -2.59 1.63 9.19
C LEU A 101 -3.97 1.48 8.54
N VAL A 102 -4.17 0.41 7.76
CA VAL A 102 -5.39 0.18 6.96
C VAL A 102 -6.50 -0.45 7.80
N SER A 103 -6.17 -1.39 8.69
CA SER A 103 -7.16 -2.03 9.57
C SER A 103 -7.56 -1.09 10.70
N GLN A 104 -8.80 -1.23 11.18
CA GLN A 104 -9.26 -0.53 12.39
C GLN A 104 -8.61 -1.11 13.66
N ASN A 105 -7.28 -1.17 13.67
CA ASN A 105 -6.56 -1.63 14.85
C ASN A 105 -6.70 -0.60 15.98
N PRO A 106 -7.29 -0.93 17.12
CA PRO A 106 -7.45 0.00 18.23
C PRO A 106 -6.12 0.47 18.84
N ASN A 107 -5.03 -0.25 18.57
CA ASN A 107 -3.70 0.12 19.05
C ASN A 107 -2.99 1.16 18.13
N MET A 108 -3.55 1.45 16.96
CA MET A 108 -3.05 2.51 16.10
C MET A 108 -3.79 3.81 16.43
N PRO A 109 -3.10 4.91 16.71
CA PRO A 109 -3.74 6.21 16.95
C PRO A 109 -4.64 6.62 15.78
N ASP A 110 -5.82 7.17 16.06
CA ASP A 110 -6.80 7.60 15.06
C ASP A 110 -6.21 8.47 13.94
N PRO A 111 -5.34 9.46 14.24
CA PRO A 111 -4.76 10.30 13.20
C PRO A 111 -3.91 9.56 12.17
N LEU A 112 -3.41 8.38 12.52
CA LEU A 112 -2.54 7.56 11.66
C LEU A 112 -3.32 6.49 10.89
N ARG A 113 -4.61 6.30 11.16
CA ARG A 113 -5.43 5.30 10.48
C ARG A 113 -5.83 5.75 9.09
N ILE A 114 -5.77 4.82 8.16
CA ILE A 114 -6.27 4.99 6.80
C ILE A 114 -7.70 4.47 6.73
N ASP A 115 -8.64 5.30 6.29
CA ASP A 115 -9.97 4.83 5.90
C ASP A 115 -10.00 4.53 4.39
N PRO A 116 -10.01 3.23 4.00
CA PRO A 116 -10.03 2.88 2.59
C PRO A 116 -11.31 3.30 1.88
N VAL A 117 -12.44 3.36 2.60
CA VAL A 117 -13.73 3.78 2.02
C VAL A 117 -13.70 5.26 1.67
N ASP A 118 -13.21 6.09 2.59
CA ASP A 118 -13.07 7.53 2.36
C ASP A 118 -12.05 7.83 1.28
N PHE A 119 -10.93 7.11 1.24
CA PHE A 119 -9.95 7.25 0.17
C PHE A 119 -10.58 6.98 -1.20
N VAL A 120 -11.27 5.84 -1.37
CA VAL A 120 -11.90 5.49 -2.64
C VAL A 120 -12.98 6.51 -3.02
N ARG A 121 -13.83 6.93 -2.08
CA ARG A 121 -14.88 7.93 -2.34
C ARG A 121 -14.34 9.28 -2.77
N ASN A 122 -13.20 9.70 -2.22
CA ASN A 122 -12.60 11.01 -2.50
C ASN A 122 -11.71 11.03 -3.75
N LYS A 123 -11.12 9.89 -4.13
CA LYS A 123 -10.12 9.82 -5.21
C LYS A 123 -10.63 9.18 -6.49
N ILE A 124 -11.65 8.32 -6.41
CA ILE A 124 -12.09 7.50 -7.55
C ILE A 124 -13.54 7.84 -7.89
N PRO A 125 -13.86 8.06 -9.18
CA PRO A 125 -15.24 8.31 -9.60
C PRO A 125 -16.17 7.16 -9.19
N VAL A 126 -17.38 7.49 -8.75
CA VAL A 126 -18.34 6.52 -8.21
C VAL A 126 -18.61 5.38 -9.19
N ALA A 127 -18.78 5.69 -10.47
CA ALA A 127 -19.03 4.67 -11.51
C ALA A 127 -17.85 3.70 -11.67
N THR A 128 -16.62 4.20 -11.57
CA THR A 128 -15.40 3.39 -11.63
C THR A 128 -15.26 2.52 -10.38
N ALA A 129 -15.52 3.11 -9.21
CA ALA A 129 -15.45 2.40 -7.94
C ALA A 129 -16.53 1.30 -7.79
N ALA A 130 -17.69 1.48 -8.43
CA ALA A 130 -18.77 0.50 -8.43
C ALA A 130 -18.43 -0.80 -9.20
N ASN A 131 -17.48 -0.76 -10.13
CA ASN A 131 -17.03 -1.96 -10.84
C ASN A 131 -15.72 -2.45 -10.23
N ALA A 132 -15.68 -3.71 -9.77
CA ALA A 132 -14.53 -4.27 -9.06
C ALA A 132 -13.24 -4.24 -9.89
N ARG A 133 -13.29 -4.55 -11.18
CA ARG A 133 -12.11 -4.62 -12.05
C ARG A 133 -11.56 -3.23 -12.36
N THR A 134 -12.43 -2.27 -12.68
CA THR A 134 -11.99 -0.89 -12.93
C THR A 134 -11.45 -0.22 -11.66
N LEU A 135 -12.02 -0.53 -10.50
CA LEU A 135 -11.51 -0.07 -9.21
C LEU A 135 -10.08 -0.56 -8.97
N ILE A 136 -9.82 -1.85 -9.21
CA ILE A 136 -8.46 -2.44 -9.07
C ILE A 136 -7.46 -1.74 -9.98
N ILE A 137 -7.81 -1.51 -11.25
CA ILE A 137 -6.94 -0.81 -12.21
C ILE A 137 -6.65 0.61 -11.75
N GLU A 138 -7.66 1.35 -11.28
CA GLU A 138 -7.45 2.72 -10.79
C GLU A 138 -6.62 2.76 -9.51
N LEU A 139 -6.84 1.84 -8.57
CA LEU A 139 -6.03 1.76 -7.34
C LEU A 139 -4.58 1.35 -7.64
N ALA A 140 -4.35 0.50 -8.64
CA ALA A 140 -3.01 0.12 -9.05
C ALA A 140 -2.16 1.33 -9.46
N LYS A 141 -2.75 2.35 -10.08
CA LYS A 141 -2.08 3.62 -10.45
C LYS A 141 -1.58 4.42 -9.23
N TYR A 142 -2.20 4.23 -8.07
CA TYR A 142 -1.78 4.89 -6.83
C TYR A 142 -0.72 4.08 -6.06
N PHE A 143 -0.81 2.76 -6.08
CA PHE A 143 -0.03 1.90 -5.19
C PHE A 143 1.17 1.22 -5.86
N LEU A 144 1.12 1.03 -7.18
CA LEU A 144 2.08 0.21 -7.88
C LEU A 144 2.92 1.03 -8.86
N PRO A 145 4.22 0.72 -9.00
CA PRO A 145 5.12 1.50 -9.84
C PRO A 145 4.90 1.31 -11.36
N LEU A 146 4.34 0.16 -11.74
CA LEU A 146 4.08 -0.21 -13.14
C LEU A 146 2.57 -0.38 -13.32
N ALA A 147 1.89 0.69 -13.69
CA ALA A 147 0.44 0.74 -13.81
C ALA A 147 -0.03 1.10 -15.23
N ASP A 148 0.82 0.88 -16.23
CA ASP A 148 0.50 1.16 -17.62
C ASP A 148 -0.19 -0.04 -18.28
N ASN A 149 -1.15 0.25 -19.18
CA ASN A 149 -1.87 -0.73 -20.00
C ASN A 149 -2.49 -1.90 -19.20
N LEU A 150 -2.95 -1.63 -17.99
CA LEU A 150 -3.53 -2.66 -17.12
C LEU A 150 -4.84 -3.20 -17.68
N THR A 151 -4.91 -4.51 -17.87
CA THR A 151 -6.10 -5.20 -18.32
C THR A 151 -6.17 -6.60 -17.70
N PHE A 152 -7.38 -7.12 -17.55
CA PHE A 152 -7.61 -8.51 -17.14
C PHE A 152 -7.53 -9.50 -18.34
N ASP A 153 -7.18 -9.03 -19.52
CA ASP A 153 -6.98 -9.85 -20.68
C ASP A 153 -5.52 -10.36 -20.75
N THR A 154 -5.35 -11.67 -20.66
CA THR A 154 -4.04 -12.34 -20.70
C THR A 154 -3.32 -12.14 -22.05
N ALA A 155 -4.04 -11.85 -23.13
CA ALA A 155 -3.43 -11.59 -24.43
C ALA A 155 -2.58 -10.30 -24.46
N ALA A 156 -2.76 -9.42 -23.49
CA ALA A 156 -2.02 -8.16 -23.38
C ALA A 156 -0.87 -8.20 -22.35
N ASP A 157 -0.59 -9.34 -21.71
CA ASP A 157 0.38 -9.46 -20.63
C ASP A 157 1.79 -8.99 -21.00
N ASP A 158 2.21 -9.22 -22.27
CA ASP A 158 3.53 -8.79 -22.74
C ASP A 158 3.70 -7.25 -22.84
N THR A 159 2.60 -6.51 -22.84
CA THR A 159 2.60 -5.04 -22.94
C THR A 159 2.10 -4.34 -21.69
N ALA A 160 1.56 -5.10 -20.74
CA ALA A 160 1.01 -4.59 -19.49
C ALA A 160 2.10 -4.42 -18.44
N GLY A 161 2.00 -3.40 -17.61
CA GLY A 161 2.87 -3.21 -16.45
C GLY A 161 2.69 -4.27 -15.36
N LEU A 162 1.52 -4.92 -15.33
CA LEU A 162 1.19 -6.04 -14.45
C LEU A 162 0.43 -7.09 -15.25
N THR A 163 0.68 -8.37 -14.96
CA THR A 163 -0.02 -9.48 -15.62
C THR A 163 -1.48 -9.58 -15.17
N ALA A 164 -2.32 -10.14 -16.03
CA ALA A 164 -3.73 -10.44 -15.73
C ALA A 164 -3.84 -11.40 -14.52
N GLU A 165 -2.89 -12.31 -14.33
CA GLU A 165 -2.81 -13.17 -13.14
C GLU A 165 -2.68 -12.36 -11.85
N ARG A 166 -1.80 -11.34 -11.84
CA ARG A 166 -1.62 -10.47 -10.69
C ARG A 166 -2.87 -9.65 -10.39
N LEU A 167 -3.55 -9.15 -11.40
CA LEU A 167 -4.82 -8.43 -11.25
C LEU A 167 -5.92 -9.37 -10.74
N ASN A 168 -5.99 -10.61 -11.21
CA ASN A 168 -6.92 -11.63 -10.69
C ASN A 168 -6.63 -12.02 -9.23
N TYR A 169 -5.36 -12.03 -8.82
CA TYR A 169 -5.01 -12.19 -7.41
C TYR A 169 -5.60 -11.06 -6.55
N PHE A 170 -5.48 -9.81 -6.98
CA PHE A 170 -6.09 -8.67 -6.27
C PHE A 170 -7.61 -8.77 -6.25
N LEU A 171 -8.23 -9.18 -7.35
CA LEU A 171 -9.68 -9.38 -7.44
C LEU A 171 -10.16 -10.45 -6.45
N THR A 172 -9.44 -11.55 -6.36
CA THR A 172 -9.75 -12.63 -5.42
C THR A 172 -9.60 -12.18 -3.97
N ALA A 173 -8.53 -11.45 -3.64
CA ALA A 173 -8.32 -10.90 -2.30
C ALA A 173 -9.41 -9.89 -1.93
N PHE A 174 -9.76 -9.00 -2.87
CA PHE A 174 -10.76 -7.97 -2.71
C PHE A 174 -12.16 -8.53 -2.44
N LEU A 175 -12.60 -9.47 -3.26
CA LEU A 175 -13.95 -10.02 -3.22
C LEU A 175 -14.10 -11.17 -2.22
N LYS A 176 -13.03 -11.50 -1.49
CA LYS A 176 -13.06 -12.56 -0.49
C LYS A 176 -14.15 -12.28 0.55
N SER A 177 -15.11 -13.20 0.63
CA SER A 177 -16.19 -13.17 1.59
C SER A 177 -16.20 -14.44 2.44
N PRO A 178 -16.55 -14.38 3.74
CA PRO A 178 -16.75 -15.57 4.55
C PRO A 178 -17.93 -16.44 4.10
N GLN A 179 -18.86 -15.86 3.34
CA GLN A 179 -20.01 -16.56 2.77
C GLN A 179 -19.78 -16.85 1.29
N LEU A 180 -20.30 -18.01 0.83
CA LEU A 180 -20.27 -18.35 -0.58
C LEU A 180 -21.15 -17.35 -1.35
N ASP A 181 -20.54 -16.59 -2.25
CA ASP A 181 -21.20 -15.60 -3.10
C ASP A 181 -21.10 -16.09 -4.55
N PRO A 182 -22.23 -16.37 -5.23
CA PRO A 182 -22.20 -16.89 -6.59
C PRO A 182 -21.72 -15.85 -7.62
N ASP A 183 -21.91 -14.55 -7.34
CA ASP A 183 -21.44 -13.46 -8.19
C ASP A 183 -20.87 -12.31 -7.33
N PRO A 184 -19.60 -12.44 -6.88
CA PRO A 184 -19.00 -11.47 -5.98
C PRO A 184 -18.84 -10.07 -6.60
N GLU A 185 -18.64 -9.98 -7.93
CA GLU A 185 -18.47 -8.70 -8.62
C GLU A 185 -19.80 -7.92 -8.68
N ALA A 186 -20.91 -8.59 -9.01
CA ALA A 186 -22.23 -7.97 -8.96
C ALA A 186 -22.61 -7.56 -7.53
N SER A 187 -22.33 -8.41 -6.56
CA SER A 187 -22.58 -8.13 -5.15
C SER A 187 -21.78 -6.91 -4.65
N TRP A 188 -20.54 -6.74 -5.09
CA TRP A 188 -19.76 -5.54 -4.81
C TRP A 188 -20.45 -4.30 -5.36
N THR A 189 -20.85 -4.32 -6.62
CA THR A 189 -21.53 -3.19 -7.28
C THR A 189 -22.79 -2.76 -6.51
N ILE A 190 -23.59 -3.71 -6.05
CA ILE A 190 -24.80 -3.45 -5.26
C ILE A 190 -24.43 -2.82 -3.90
N ARG A 191 -23.47 -3.41 -3.18
CA ARG A 191 -23.05 -2.94 -1.84
C ARG A 191 -22.41 -1.55 -1.90
N TRP A 192 -21.64 -1.26 -2.95
CA TRP A 192 -21.00 0.05 -3.11
C TRP A 192 -22.03 1.15 -3.34
N ASN A 193 -23.01 0.90 -4.21
CA ASN A 193 -24.06 1.89 -4.55
C ASN A 193 -25.10 2.06 -3.44
N ASN A 194 -25.35 1.01 -2.68
CA ASN A 194 -26.33 1.01 -1.58
C ASN A 194 -25.78 0.19 -0.40
N PRO A 195 -24.95 0.77 0.46
CA PRO A 195 -24.25 0.06 1.53
C PRO A 195 -25.23 -0.31 2.65
N VAL A 196 -25.89 -1.44 2.51
CA VAL A 196 -26.73 -2.03 3.57
C VAL A 196 -25.85 -2.52 4.73
N ASP A 197 -24.63 -2.96 4.41
CA ASP A 197 -23.63 -3.39 5.37
C ASP A 197 -22.28 -2.69 5.08
N PRO A 198 -22.04 -1.51 5.69
CA PRO A 198 -20.80 -0.74 5.48
C PRO A 198 -19.52 -1.50 5.90
N GLU A 199 -19.63 -2.39 6.90
CA GLU A 199 -18.49 -3.15 7.41
C GLU A 199 -17.99 -4.18 6.38
N VAL A 200 -18.88 -4.76 5.59
CA VAL A 200 -18.48 -5.67 4.50
C VAL A 200 -17.72 -4.90 3.42
N VAL A 201 -18.22 -3.73 3.03
CA VAL A 201 -17.54 -2.85 2.06
C VAL A 201 -16.16 -2.45 2.55
N ARG A 202 -16.05 -2.02 3.79
CA ARG A 202 -14.78 -1.65 4.44
C ARG A 202 -13.80 -2.82 4.42
N ARG A 203 -14.21 -3.99 4.90
CA ARG A 203 -13.35 -5.19 4.95
C ARG A 203 -12.86 -5.63 3.57
N GLN A 204 -13.71 -5.56 2.56
CA GLN A 204 -13.31 -5.86 1.19
C GLN A 204 -12.22 -4.89 0.71
N LEU A 205 -12.38 -3.59 0.95
CA LEU A 205 -11.35 -2.60 0.62
C LEU A 205 -10.07 -2.77 1.44
N GLU A 206 -10.17 -3.07 2.73
CA GLU A 206 -9.00 -3.38 3.56
C GLU A 206 -8.21 -4.57 3.00
N ASN A 207 -8.90 -5.63 2.57
CA ASN A 207 -8.25 -6.78 1.93
C ASN A 207 -7.54 -6.38 0.64
N LEU A 208 -8.17 -5.53 -0.19
CA LEU A 208 -7.58 -5.06 -1.44
C LEU A 208 -6.34 -4.19 -1.18
N PHE A 209 -6.43 -3.23 -0.27
CA PHE A 209 -5.30 -2.37 0.11
C PHE A 209 -4.13 -3.20 0.64
N ASN A 210 -4.40 -4.12 1.56
CA ASN A 210 -3.37 -5.03 2.10
C ASN A 210 -2.74 -5.95 1.04
N ALA A 211 -3.45 -6.26 -0.04
CA ALA A 211 -2.91 -7.08 -1.13
C ALA A 211 -2.04 -6.25 -2.10
N MET A 212 -2.29 -4.94 -2.22
CA MET A 212 -1.60 -4.04 -3.15
C MET A 212 -0.41 -3.31 -2.53
N MET A 213 -0.45 -3.01 -1.24
CA MET A 213 0.56 -2.24 -0.50
C MET A 213 1.55 -3.15 0.23
#